data_0bd4e45a83af58cee6c1dacf5f17cea6
#
_entry.id   0bd4e45a83af58cee6c1dacf5f17cea6
#
_cell.length_a   1.000
_cell.length_b   1.000
_cell.length_c   1.000
_cell.angle_alpha   90.00
_cell.angle_beta   90.00
_cell.angle_gamma   90.00
#
_symmetry.space_group_name_H-M   'P 1'
#
loop_
_entity.id
_entity.type
_entity.pdbx_description
1 polymer ?
#
loop_
_entity_poly.entity_id
_entity_poly.type
_entity_poly.pdbx_seq_one_letter_code
_entity_poly.pdbx_strand_id
1 'polypeptide(L)'
;MITQRHRHSRLLTATVDGYTNLIFTGRIAPNKRQEDVIRAFYDYKKFYNPKSRLILVGGHNGMERYYHRLKSYINALELEDVVFPGHIKFDEILAYYKIADVFLCQSEHEGFCVPLVEAMYFDVPVVAYDSSAIAGTLGGGVIKINTVRIDQ
;
A
#
# COMPACT_ATOMS: atom_id res chain seq x y z
N MET A 1 8.03 9.29 -20.87
CA MET A 1 6.61 9.50 -20.53
C MET A 1 5.86 8.19 -20.76
N ILE A 2 5.48 7.49 -19.69
CA ILE A 2 4.69 6.26 -19.80
C ILE A 2 3.25 6.69 -20.05
N THR A 3 2.75 6.41 -21.25
CA THR A 3 1.39 6.77 -21.66
C THR A 3 0.34 5.97 -20.86
N GLN A 4 -0.87 6.50 -20.70
CA GLN A 4 -2.01 5.83 -20.02
C GLN A 4 -2.23 4.39 -20.51
N ARG A 5 -1.97 4.12 -21.77
CA ARG A 5 -2.06 2.78 -22.38
C ARG A 5 -1.13 1.76 -21.74
N HIS A 6 0.08 2.15 -21.39
CA HIS A 6 1.05 1.27 -20.73
C HIS A 6 0.71 0.98 -19.26
N ARG A 7 0.08 1.96 -18.57
CA ARG A 7 -0.40 1.76 -17.20
C ARG A 7 -1.56 0.76 -17.16
N HIS A 8 -2.49 0.87 -18.09
CA HIS A 8 -3.64 -0.04 -18.19
C HIS A 8 -3.22 -1.46 -18.53
N SER A 9 -2.25 -1.65 -19.42
CA SER A 9 -1.73 -2.98 -19.77
C SER A 9 -0.99 -3.63 -18.60
N ARG A 10 -0.26 -2.84 -17.81
CA ARG A 10 0.40 -3.34 -16.57
C ARG A 10 -0.60 -3.76 -15.50
N LEU A 11 -1.71 -3.04 -15.37
CA LEU A 11 -2.79 -3.41 -14.45
C LEU A 11 -3.49 -4.72 -14.88
N LEU A 12 -3.77 -4.86 -16.16
CA LEU A 12 -4.36 -6.08 -16.70
C LEU A 12 -3.43 -7.28 -16.57
N THR A 13 -2.14 -7.09 -16.76
CA THR A 13 -1.13 -8.14 -16.56
C THR A 13 -1.05 -8.56 -15.09
N ALA A 14 -1.16 -7.59 -14.16
CA ALA A 14 -1.12 -7.86 -12.73
C ALA A 14 -2.31 -8.70 -12.23
N THR A 15 -3.45 -8.67 -12.91
CA THR A 15 -4.62 -9.50 -12.54
C THR A 15 -4.51 -10.97 -12.94
N VAL A 16 -3.58 -11.34 -13.83
CA VAL A 16 -3.54 -12.67 -14.46
C VAL A 16 -2.21 -13.40 -14.23
N ASP A 17 -1.26 -12.78 -13.56
CA ASP A 17 0.11 -13.32 -13.41
C ASP A 17 0.32 -14.24 -12.19
N GLY A 18 -0.71 -14.45 -11.38
CA GLY A 18 -0.63 -15.28 -10.18
C GLY A 18 0.03 -14.62 -8.97
N TYR A 19 0.35 -13.32 -9.05
CA TYR A 19 0.89 -12.57 -7.91
C TYR A 19 -0.21 -12.12 -6.96
N THR A 20 0.08 -12.14 -5.67
CA THR A 20 -0.74 -11.50 -4.65
C THR A 20 -0.40 -10.01 -4.60
N ASN A 21 -1.39 -9.17 -4.81
CA ASN A 21 -1.23 -7.72 -4.83
C ASN A 21 -1.62 -7.10 -3.48
N LEU A 22 -0.64 -6.55 -2.78
CA LEU A 22 -0.86 -5.73 -1.60
C LEU A 22 -0.85 -4.27 -2.05
N ILE A 23 -1.82 -3.49 -1.60
CA ILE A 23 -1.98 -2.10 -2.03
C ILE A 23 -2.05 -1.16 -0.82
N PHE A 24 -1.50 0.02 -0.98
CA PHE A 24 -1.79 1.19 -0.16
C PHE A 24 -2.09 2.37 -1.09
N THR A 25 -3.08 3.16 -0.76
CA THR A 25 -3.40 4.39 -1.47
C THR A 25 -3.31 5.59 -0.54
N GLY A 26 -2.64 6.62 -0.97
CA GLY A 26 -2.46 7.84 -0.20
C GLY A 26 -1.18 8.57 -0.59
N ARG A 27 -1.08 9.83 -0.17
CA ARG A 27 0.12 10.63 -0.41
C ARG A 27 1.36 9.94 0.18
N ILE A 28 2.45 9.94 -0.56
CA ILE A 28 3.74 9.47 -0.06
C ILE A 28 4.29 10.55 0.89
N ALA A 29 4.11 10.34 2.18
CA ALA A 29 4.46 11.29 3.23
C ALA A 29 4.74 10.58 4.56
N PRO A 30 5.58 11.17 5.44
CA PRO A 30 6.01 10.50 6.69
C PRO A 30 4.87 10.05 7.61
N ASN A 31 3.78 10.81 7.69
CA ASN A 31 2.62 10.44 8.52
C ASN A 31 1.89 9.18 8.04
N LYS A 32 2.11 8.77 6.81
CA LYS A 32 1.55 7.53 6.23
C LYS A 32 2.40 6.30 6.54
N ARG A 33 3.63 6.49 6.99
CA ARG A 33 4.54 5.42 7.41
C ARG A 33 4.73 4.33 6.36
N GLN A 34 4.97 4.70 5.12
CA GLN A 34 5.21 3.73 4.06
C GLN A 34 6.43 2.83 4.33
N GLU A 35 7.41 3.30 5.09
CA GLU A 35 8.54 2.47 5.55
C GLU A 35 8.07 1.24 6.32
N ASP A 36 7.05 1.37 7.16
CA ASP A 36 6.49 0.23 7.91
C ASP A 36 5.68 -0.69 7.00
N VAL A 37 4.98 -0.12 6.02
CA VAL A 37 4.28 -0.89 4.98
C VAL A 37 5.28 -1.72 4.17
N ILE A 38 6.38 -1.12 3.76
CA ILE A 38 7.47 -1.79 3.02
C ILE A 38 8.09 -2.90 3.86
N ARG A 39 8.33 -2.67 5.14
CA ARG A 39 8.88 -3.67 6.06
C ARG A 39 7.94 -4.86 6.24
N ALA A 40 6.66 -4.61 6.46
CA ALA A 40 5.66 -5.65 6.56
C ALA A 40 5.57 -6.49 5.28
N PHE A 41 5.63 -5.83 4.13
CA PHE A 41 5.66 -6.52 2.84
C PHE A 41 6.93 -7.35 2.66
N TYR A 42 8.10 -6.83 3.05
CA TYR A 42 9.36 -7.57 3.01
C TYR A 42 9.26 -8.89 3.77
N ASP A 43 8.75 -8.87 5.00
CA ASP A 43 8.59 -10.07 5.82
C ASP A 43 7.60 -11.04 5.18
N TYR A 44 6.47 -10.55 4.70
CA TYR A 44 5.48 -11.35 4.01
C TYR A 44 6.04 -12.04 2.76
N LYS A 45 6.72 -11.29 1.90
CA LYS A 45 7.32 -11.82 0.67
C LYS A 45 8.41 -12.85 0.96
N LYS A 46 9.26 -12.58 1.93
CA LYS A 46 10.39 -13.44 2.28
C LYS A 46 9.97 -14.74 2.95
N PHE A 47 9.02 -14.70 3.87
CA PHE A 47 8.69 -15.83 4.72
C PHE A 47 7.42 -16.58 4.34
N TYR A 48 6.51 -15.96 3.60
CA TYR A 48 5.20 -16.53 3.32
C TYR A 48 4.87 -16.67 1.83
N ASN A 49 5.09 -15.63 1.02
CA ASN A 49 4.71 -15.65 -0.38
C ASN A 49 5.67 -14.87 -1.27
N PRO A 50 6.64 -15.55 -1.93
CA PRO A 50 7.57 -14.90 -2.86
C PRO A 50 6.90 -14.26 -4.08
N LYS A 51 5.73 -14.76 -4.48
CA LYS A 51 4.93 -14.23 -5.58
C LYS A 51 3.94 -13.17 -5.08
N SER A 52 4.48 -12.10 -4.51
CA SER A 52 3.69 -10.99 -4.02
C SER A 52 4.27 -9.66 -4.49
N ARG A 53 3.42 -8.65 -4.59
CA ARG A 53 3.73 -7.32 -5.07
C ARG A 53 3.12 -6.29 -4.15
N LEU A 54 3.87 -5.23 -3.86
CA LEU A 54 3.37 -4.06 -3.12
C LEU A 54 3.19 -2.90 -4.09
N ILE A 55 2.01 -2.31 -4.11
CA ILE A 55 1.69 -1.16 -4.94
C ILE A 55 1.36 0.02 -4.02
N LEU A 56 2.22 1.03 -4.03
CA LEU A 56 2.08 2.26 -3.24
C LEU A 56 1.57 3.38 -4.15
N VAL A 57 0.25 3.54 -4.19
CA VAL A 57 -0.44 4.52 -5.06
C VAL A 57 -0.48 5.88 -4.37
N GLY A 58 0.12 6.87 -4.98
CA GLY A 58 0.07 8.25 -4.49
C GLY A 58 1.22 9.10 -5.00
N GLY A 59 1.02 10.41 -4.98
CA GLY A 59 2.05 11.37 -5.34
C GLY A 59 2.99 11.69 -4.18
N HIS A 60 4.17 12.23 -4.51
CA HIS A 60 5.17 12.63 -3.53
C HIS A 60 5.61 14.10 -3.68
N ASN A 61 4.83 14.92 -4.34
CA ASN A 61 5.12 16.34 -4.53
C ASN A 61 5.36 17.04 -3.18
N GLY A 62 6.51 17.70 -3.05
CA GLY A 62 6.95 18.31 -1.81
C GLY A 62 7.52 17.34 -0.77
N MET A 63 7.59 16.05 -1.08
CA MET A 63 8.11 14.98 -0.22
C MET A 63 9.22 14.16 -0.88
N GLU A 64 9.99 14.78 -1.76
CA GLU A 64 11.03 14.12 -2.57
C GLU A 64 12.09 13.46 -1.68
N ARG A 65 12.49 14.11 -0.59
CA ARG A 65 13.46 13.54 0.36
C ARG A 65 12.93 12.25 1.00
N TYR A 66 11.68 12.25 1.42
CA TYR A 66 11.04 11.07 2.00
C TYR A 66 10.89 9.95 0.96
N TYR A 67 10.46 10.29 -0.26
CA TYR A 67 10.35 9.35 -1.36
C TYR A 67 11.70 8.68 -1.68
N HIS A 68 12.78 9.46 -1.78
CA HIS A 68 14.12 8.91 -2.02
C HIS A 68 14.61 8.04 -0.86
N ARG A 69 14.26 8.40 0.38
CA ARG A 69 14.55 7.55 1.54
C ARG A 69 13.86 6.19 1.46
N LEU A 70 12.61 6.15 1.03
CA LEU A 70 11.90 4.89 0.78
C LEU A 70 12.57 4.06 -0.31
N LYS A 71 12.98 4.68 -1.40
CA LYS A 71 13.72 4.00 -2.48
C LYS A 71 15.04 3.42 -1.99
N SER A 72 15.79 4.16 -1.20
CA SER A 72 17.04 3.69 -0.60
C SER A 72 16.82 2.54 0.36
N TYR A 73 15.74 2.58 1.13
CA TYR A 73 15.36 1.51 2.04
C TYR A 73 15.02 0.21 1.29
N ILE A 74 14.25 0.32 0.21
CA ILE A 74 13.92 -0.81 -0.67
C ILE A 74 15.19 -1.42 -1.25
N ASN A 75 16.13 -0.60 -1.71
CA ASN A 75 17.41 -1.07 -2.25
C ASN A 75 18.26 -1.75 -1.17
N ALA A 76 18.32 -1.21 0.04
CA ALA A 76 19.05 -1.80 1.16
C ALA A 76 18.50 -3.18 1.56
N LEU A 77 17.20 -3.38 1.43
CA LEU A 77 16.54 -4.67 1.66
C LEU A 77 16.68 -5.64 0.48
N GLU A 78 17.22 -5.19 -0.64
CA GLU A 78 17.23 -5.94 -1.92
C GLU A 78 15.82 -6.42 -2.31
N LEU A 79 14.81 -5.59 -2.01
CA LEU A 79 13.41 -5.91 -2.17
C LEU A 79 12.95 -5.63 -3.59
N GLU A 80 12.39 -6.62 -4.25
CA GLU A 80 11.77 -6.52 -5.56
C GLU A 80 10.24 -6.39 -5.46
N ASP A 81 9.63 -6.03 -6.58
CA ASP A 81 8.16 -5.97 -6.74
C ASP A 81 7.47 -4.92 -5.86
N VAL A 82 8.15 -3.81 -5.59
CA VAL A 82 7.55 -2.60 -5.03
C VAL A 82 7.33 -1.60 -6.15
N VAL A 83 6.08 -1.20 -6.38
CA VAL A 83 5.67 -0.34 -7.48
C VAL A 83 5.14 0.98 -6.95
N PHE A 84 5.64 2.09 -7.49
CA PHE A 84 5.16 3.45 -7.24
C PHE A 84 4.54 4.01 -8.52
N PRO A 85 3.23 3.86 -8.75
CA PRO A 85 2.60 4.40 -9.96
C PRO A 85 2.51 5.92 -9.99
N GLY A 86 2.73 6.58 -8.86
CA GLY A 86 2.63 8.02 -8.71
C GLY A 86 1.22 8.52 -8.45
N HIS A 87 0.99 9.81 -8.73
CA HIS A 87 -0.34 10.39 -8.61
C HIS A 87 -1.26 9.83 -9.68
N ILE A 88 -2.40 9.27 -9.25
CA ILE A 88 -3.38 8.61 -10.10
C ILE A 88 -4.72 9.35 -9.98
N LYS A 89 -5.43 9.48 -11.08
CA LYS A 89 -6.79 10.02 -11.09
C LYS A 89 -7.76 9.09 -10.37
N PHE A 90 -8.84 9.64 -9.85
CA PHE A 90 -9.83 8.89 -9.09
C PHE A 90 -10.36 7.66 -9.84
N ASP A 91 -10.69 7.81 -11.11
CA ASP A 91 -11.20 6.69 -11.93
C ASP A 91 -10.19 5.54 -12.07
N GLU A 92 -8.89 5.87 -12.11
CA GLU A 92 -7.82 4.88 -12.20
C GLU A 92 -7.53 4.21 -10.85
N ILE A 93 -7.76 4.90 -9.74
CA ILE A 93 -7.64 4.33 -8.37
C ILE A 93 -8.57 3.13 -8.20
N LEU A 94 -9.77 3.21 -8.74
CA LEU A 94 -10.73 2.11 -8.69
C LEU A 94 -10.19 0.82 -9.32
N ALA A 95 -9.42 0.95 -10.40
CA ALA A 95 -8.78 -0.20 -11.04
C ALA A 95 -7.74 -0.87 -10.13
N TYR A 96 -7.00 -0.08 -9.32
CA TYR A 96 -6.06 -0.63 -8.34
C TYR A 96 -6.77 -1.37 -7.21
N TYR A 97 -7.88 -0.87 -6.71
CA TYR A 97 -8.68 -1.60 -5.72
C TYR A 97 -9.22 -2.92 -6.27
N LYS A 98 -9.60 -2.98 -7.53
CA LYS A 98 -10.11 -4.20 -8.17
C LYS A 98 -9.07 -5.31 -8.28
N ILE A 99 -7.80 -4.98 -8.43
CA ILE A 99 -6.72 -5.96 -8.49
C ILE A 99 -6.10 -6.26 -7.12
N ALA A 100 -6.46 -5.52 -6.10
CA ALA A 100 -5.91 -5.66 -4.76
C ALA A 100 -6.44 -6.91 -4.07
N ASP A 101 -5.55 -7.69 -3.52
CA ASP A 101 -5.89 -8.82 -2.64
C ASP A 101 -5.93 -8.40 -1.17
N VAL A 102 -5.09 -7.44 -0.77
CA VAL A 102 -5.02 -6.90 0.59
C VAL A 102 -4.71 -5.40 0.54
N PHE A 103 -5.40 -4.62 1.36
CA PHE A 103 -5.06 -3.23 1.64
C PHE A 103 -4.24 -3.16 2.92
N LEU A 104 -3.03 -2.60 2.84
CA LEU A 104 -2.09 -2.53 3.95
C LEU A 104 -1.89 -1.07 4.37
N CYS A 105 -2.21 -0.74 5.63
CA CYS A 105 -2.16 0.62 6.14
C CYS A 105 -1.45 0.68 7.50
N GLN A 106 -0.43 1.53 7.62
CA GLN A 106 0.33 1.75 8.84
C GLN A 106 0.27 3.22 9.31
N SER A 107 -0.67 3.99 8.78
CA SER A 107 -0.77 5.43 9.05
C SER A 107 -0.99 5.76 10.51
N GLU A 108 -0.33 6.83 10.95
CA GLU A 108 -0.56 7.47 12.26
C GLU A 108 -1.40 8.75 12.08
N HIS A 109 -2.19 9.08 13.09
CA HIS A 109 -2.88 10.37 13.19
C HIS A 109 -3.73 10.74 11.96
N GLU A 110 -4.43 9.78 11.39
CA GLU A 110 -5.45 10.09 10.40
C GLU A 110 -6.77 10.44 11.10
N GLY A 111 -7.46 11.48 10.62
CA GLY A 111 -8.82 11.78 11.00
C GLY A 111 -9.77 10.68 10.48
N PHE A 112 -10.55 10.96 9.45
CA PHE A 112 -11.34 9.95 8.75
C PHE A 112 -10.51 9.35 7.61
N CYS A 113 -10.25 8.04 7.66
CA CYS A 113 -9.42 7.38 6.65
C CYS A 113 -10.24 6.94 5.45
N VAL A 114 -10.39 7.81 4.46
CA VAL A 114 -11.15 7.56 3.22
C VAL A 114 -10.64 6.32 2.45
N PRO A 115 -9.32 6.08 2.27
CA PRO A 115 -8.84 4.89 1.58
C PRO A 115 -9.27 3.57 2.21
N LEU A 116 -9.44 3.52 3.53
CA LEU A 116 -9.95 2.32 4.21
C LEU A 116 -11.41 2.04 3.87
N VAL A 117 -12.23 3.10 3.81
CA VAL A 117 -13.64 2.99 3.42
C VAL A 117 -13.75 2.54 1.96
N GLU A 118 -12.91 3.06 1.08
CA GLU A 118 -12.84 2.64 -0.32
C GLU A 118 -12.46 1.16 -0.44
N ALA A 119 -11.46 0.71 0.29
CA ALA A 119 -11.08 -0.70 0.31
C ALA A 119 -12.23 -1.61 0.77
N MET A 120 -12.95 -1.21 1.81
CA MET A 120 -14.14 -1.94 2.30
C MET A 120 -15.25 -1.98 1.26
N TYR A 121 -15.49 -0.89 0.55
CA TYR A 121 -16.49 -0.82 -0.52
C TYR A 121 -16.18 -1.82 -1.65
N PHE A 122 -14.92 -2.05 -1.97
CA PHE A 122 -14.48 -3.02 -2.97
C PHE A 122 -14.21 -4.42 -2.41
N ASP A 123 -14.64 -4.71 -1.18
CA ASP A 123 -14.43 -5.98 -0.49
C ASP A 123 -12.96 -6.41 -0.40
N VAL A 124 -12.04 -5.44 -0.33
CA VAL A 124 -10.61 -5.71 -0.14
C VAL A 124 -10.34 -5.88 1.36
N PRO A 125 -9.80 -7.01 1.80
CA PRO A 125 -9.38 -7.20 3.18
C PRO A 125 -8.36 -6.14 3.60
N VAL A 126 -8.55 -5.56 4.78
CA VAL A 126 -7.68 -4.51 5.31
C VAL A 126 -6.85 -5.05 6.46
N VAL A 127 -5.54 -4.82 6.36
CA VAL A 127 -4.58 -5.01 7.46
C VAL A 127 -4.07 -3.63 7.85
N ALA A 128 -4.36 -3.21 9.06
CA ALA A 128 -4.06 -1.85 9.51
C ALA A 128 -3.46 -1.81 10.91
N TYR A 129 -2.59 -0.81 11.13
CA TYR A 129 -2.15 -0.44 12.46
C TYR A 129 -3.32 0.17 13.25
N ASP A 130 -3.50 -0.29 14.51
CA ASP A 130 -4.56 0.21 15.38
C ASP A 130 -4.22 1.63 15.90
N SER A 131 -4.50 2.62 15.08
CA SER A 131 -4.52 4.02 15.53
C SER A 131 -5.95 4.41 15.90
N SER A 132 -6.10 5.43 16.74
CA SER A 132 -7.40 5.87 17.28
C SER A 132 -8.46 6.20 16.20
N ALA A 133 -8.04 6.64 15.03
CA ALA A 133 -8.93 6.95 13.92
C ALA A 133 -9.38 5.70 13.16
N ILE A 134 -8.53 4.71 13.06
CA ILE A 134 -8.80 3.46 12.34
C ILE A 134 -9.80 2.61 13.12
N ALA A 135 -9.67 2.56 14.44
CA ALA A 135 -10.58 1.82 15.30
C ALA A 135 -12.04 2.30 15.19
N GLY A 136 -12.26 3.60 15.01
CA GLY A 136 -13.59 4.18 14.82
C GLY A 136 -14.19 3.96 13.44
N THR A 137 -13.36 3.82 12.41
CA THR A 137 -13.77 3.70 11.00
C THR A 137 -14.12 2.27 10.62
N LEU A 138 -13.52 1.30 11.24
CA LEU A 138 -13.48 -0.10 10.80
C LEU A 138 -14.42 -1.03 11.56
N GLY A 139 -15.58 -0.66 11.98
CA GLY A 139 -16.51 -1.60 12.62
C GLY A 139 -16.39 -3.04 12.05
N GLY A 140 -15.99 -4.00 12.82
CA GLY A 140 -16.25 -5.44 12.69
C GLY A 140 -15.71 -6.26 11.49
N GLY A 141 -14.87 -5.75 10.61
CA GLY A 141 -14.43 -6.50 9.41
C GLY A 141 -12.92 -6.52 9.15
N VAL A 142 -12.10 -6.17 10.13
CA VAL A 142 -10.68 -5.89 9.91
C VAL A 142 -9.81 -6.70 10.86
N ILE A 143 -8.76 -7.29 10.31
CA ILE A 143 -7.66 -7.84 11.12
C ILE A 143 -6.84 -6.65 11.64
N LYS A 144 -7.08 -6.29 12.87
CA LYS A 144 -6.25 -5.32 13.57
C LYS A 144 -4.93 -6.00 13.94
N ILE A 145 -3.84 -5.57 13.32
CA ILE A 145 -2.52 -5.95 13.81
C ILE A 145 -2.06 -4.83 14.75
N ASN A 146 -2.06 -5.11 16.03
CA ASN A 146 -1.21 -4.39 16.96
C ASN A 146 0.22 -4.76 16.58
N THR A 147 0.90 -3.88 15.86
CA THR A 147 2.34 -4.02 15.70
C THR A 147 2.97 -3.88 17.06
N VAL A 148 3.32 -4.99 17.65
CA VAL A 148 4.35 -4.98 18.67
C VAL A 148 5.58 -4.39 18.00
N ARG A 149 5.96 -3.17 18.36
CA ARG A 149 7.28 -2.65 18.02
C ARG A 149 8.28 -3.67 18.51
N ILE A 150 8.89 -4.37 17.59
CA ILE A 150 10.15 -5.03 17.90
C ILE A 150 11.17 -3.90 17.82
N ASP A 151 11.33 -3.21 18.95
CA ASP A 151 12.45 -2.32 19.16
C ASP A 151 13.72 -3.18 19.20
N GLN A 152 14.40 -3.22 18.10
CA GLN A 152 15.82 -3.59 18.04
C GLN A 152 16.55 -2.66 17.10
#